data_25f3b9c0c444c494a8f96a37a90077ae
#
_entry.id   25f3b9c0c444c494a8f96a37a90077ae
#
_cell.length_a   1.000
_cell.length_b   1.000
_cell.length_c   1.000
_cell.angle_alpha   90.00
_cell.angle_beta   90.00
_cell.angle_gamma   90.00
#
_symmetry.space_group_name_H-M   'P 1'
#
loop_
_entity.id
_entity.type
_entity.pdbx_description
1 polymer ?
#
loop_
_entity_poly.entity_id
_entity_poly.type
_entity_poly.pdbx_seq_one_letter_code
_entity_poly.pdbx_strand_id
1 'polypeptide(L)'
;MWKYGSTATVRYRGTLQDGTVFDSTEGIDPLEFQIGSGMVIHGFDEAVQSMAIGEKRTVTITPENAYGAYSDVRIEHGPMYAIPNAKDIKVGKLFYFVTEEGLKFPARVTSIDEGMATIDFNHPLAGKELTFDIELLDVKD
;
A
#
# COMPACT_ATOMS: atom_id res chain seq x y z
N MET A 1 19.28 -17.10 3.71
CA MET A 1 18.04 -16.36 4.02
C MET A 1 18.06 -15.93 5.49
N TRP A 2 17.54 -14.75 5.75
CA TRP A 2 17.44 -14.24 7.10
C TRP A 2 16.30 -14.91 7.84
N LYS A 3 16.42 -14.99 9.16
CA LYS A 3 15.38 -15.61 9.99
C LYS A 3 14.14 -14.72 10.09
N TYR A 4 12.98 -15.32 10.13
CA TYR A 4 11.74 -14.61 10.44
C TYR A 4 11.85 -14.00 11.85
N GLY A 5 11.39 -12.75 11.98
CA GLY A 5 11.52 -12.01 13.22
C GLY A 5 12.77 -11.16 13.33
N SER A 6 13.77 -11.36 12.44
CA SER A 6 14.93 -10.48 12.37
C SER A 6 14.50 -9.09 11.93
N THR A 7 15.17 -8.05 12.45
CA THR A 7 14.87 -6.67 12.06
C THR A 7 15.78 -6.23 10.94
N ALA A 8 15.20 -5.91 9.79
CA ALA A 8 15.93 -5.41 8.63
C ALA A 8 15.79 -3.89 8.55
N THR A 9 16.90 -3.23 8.20
CA THR A 9 16.95 -1.79 7.97
C THR A 9 17.24 -1.56 6.49
N VAL A 10 16.33 -0.87 5.80
CA VAL A 10 16.40 -0.70 4.35
C VAL A 10 16.15 0.74 3.93
N ARG A 11 16.73 1.12 2.80
CA ARG A 11 16.32 2.29 2.04
C ARG A 11 15.65 1.81 0.76
N TYR A 12 14.59 2.48 0.35
CA TYR A 12 13.88 2.06 -0.86
C TYR A 12 13.23 3.22 -1.58
N ARG A 13 12.92 2.96 -2.84
CA ARG A 13 12.13 3.86 -3.70
C ARG A 13 11.16 2.99 -4.47
N GLY A 14 9.87 3.28 -4.33
CA GLY A 14 8.82 2.55 -5.04
C GLY A 14 8.26 3.39 -6.17
N THR A 15 8.15 2.78 -7.35
CA THR A 15 7.64 3.44 -8.55
C THR A 15 6.55 2.60 -9.21
N LEU A 16 5.63 3.27 -9.89
CA LEU A 16 4.62 2.65 -10.74
C LEU A 16 5.21 2.39 -12.13
N GLN A 17 4.45 1.70 -12.99
CA GLN A 17 4.91 1.40 -14.36
C GLN A 17 5.19 2.65 -15.19
N ASP A 18 4.50 3.75 -14.90
CA ASP A 18 4.72 5.02 -15.60
C ASP A 18 5.89 5.83 -15.05
N GLY A 19 6.62 5.30 -14.06
CA GLY A 19 7.74 5.97 -13.43
C GLY A 19 7.39 6.88 -12.26
N THR A 20 6.10 7.00 -11.91
CA THR A 20 5.68 7.83 -10.79
C THR A 20 6.17 7.23 -9.47
N VAL A 21 6.87 8.03 -8.65
CA VAL A 21 7.30 7.61 -7.30
C VAL A 21 6.09 7.69 -6.37
N PHE A 22 5.70 6.57 -5.78
CA PHE A 22 4.58 6.56 -4.83
C PHE A 22 5.06 6.49 -3.38
N ASP A 23 6.29 6.07 -3.15
CA ASP A 23 6.86 6.00 -1.80
C ASP A 23 8.39 5.97 -1.89
N SER A 24 9.07 6.52 -0.88
CA SER A 24 10.53 6.58 -0.85
C SER A 24 11.01 6.92 0.56
N THR A 25 12.19 6.41 0.91
CA THR A 25 12.89 6.80 2.14
C THR A 25 13.87 7.97 1.89
N GLU A 26 13.91 8.52 0.68
CA GLU A 26 14.81 9.61 0.35
C GLU A 26 14.52 10.82 1.24
N GLY A 27 15.55 11.33 1.92
CA GLY A 27 15.44 12.50 2.79
C GLY A 27 14.85 12.20 4.18
N ILE A 28 14.53 10.95 4.48
CA ILE A 28 14.00 10.53 5.78
C ILE A 28 14.81 9.36 6.34
N ASP A 29 14.49 8.93 7.56
CA ASP A 29 15.16 7.79 8.17
C ASP A 29 14.86 6.50 7.40
N PRO A 30 15.83 5.55 7.37
CA PRO A 30 15.57 4.25 6.77
C PRO A 30 14.41 3.53 7.44
N LEU A 31 13.77 2.65 6.68
CA LEU A 31 12.70 1.81 7.22
C LEU A 31 13.28 0.63 7.99
N GLU A 32 12.77 0.39 9.19
CA GLU A 32 13.05 -0.82 9.93
C GLU A 32 11.77 -1.66 10.00
N PHE A 33 11.89 -2.95 9.69
CA PHE A 33 10.75 -3.86 9.78
C PHE A 33 11.21 -5.26 10.16
N GLN A 34 10.30 -6.04 10.73
CA GLN A 34 10.58 -7.44 11.06
C GLN A 34 10.26 -8.32 9.86
N ILE A 35 11.24 -9.13 9.47
CA ILE A 35 11.10 -10.06 8.35
C ILE A 35 10.03 -11.10 8.68
N GLY A 36 9.09 -11.27 7.75
CA GLY A 36 8.00 -12.24 7.88
C GLY A 36 6.84 -11.79 8.73
N SER A 37 6.83 -10.53 9.22
CA SER A 37 5.81 -10.03 10.14
C SER A 37 4.54 -9.50 9.46
N GLY A 38 4.59 -9.28 8.14
CA GLY A 38 3.49 -8.64 7.43
C GLY A 38 3.47 -7.11 7.54
N MET A 39 4.52 -6.50 8.08
CA MET A 39 4.64 -5.04 8.16
C MET A 39 4.79 -4.39 6.79
N VAL A 40 5.35 -5.12 5.84
CA VAL A 40 5.50 -4.67 4.45
C VAL A 40 4.83 -5.68 3.52
N ILE A 41 4.58 -5.29 2.26
CA ILE A 41 3.97 -6.19 1.28
C ILE A 41 4.85 -7.42 1.07
N HIS A 42 4.21 -8.54 0.74
CA HIS A 42 4.87 -9.85 0.67
C HIS A 42 6.09 -9.86 -0.27
N GLY A 43 5.94 -9.30 -1.46
CA GLY A 43 7.04 -9.29 -2.44
C GLY A 43 8.26 -8.51 -1.99
N PHE A 44 8.05 -7.43 -1.22
CA PHE A 44 9.15 -6.65 -0.65
C PHE A 44 9.87 -7.45 0.43
N ASP A 45 9.12 -8.06 1.34
CA ASP A 45 9.66 -8.90 2.43
C ASP A 45 10.48 -10.06 1.86
N GLU A 46 9.93 -10.76 0.86
CA GLU A 46 10.61 -11.88 0.22
C GLU A 46 11.92 -11.46 -0.45
N ALA A 47 11.94 -10.30 -1.11
CA ALA A 47 13.15 -9.77 -1.73
C ALA A 47 14.24 -9.52 -0.69
N VAL A 48 13.89 -8.87 0.43
CA VAL A 48 14.87 -8.56 1.48
C VAL A 48 15.42 -9.82 2.13
N GLN A 49 14.60 -10.86 2.28
CA GLN A 49 15.04 -12.12 2.87
C GLN A 49 16.22 -12.75 2.12
N SER A 50 16.31 -12.54 0.82
CA SER A 50 17.38 -13.11 0.00
C SER A 50 18.52 -12.15 -0.32
N MET A 51 18.47 -10.93 0.21
CA MET A 51 19.52 -9.92 -0.01
C MET A 51 20.63 -10.02 1.03
N ALA A 52 21.85 -9.70 0.62
CA ALA A 52 22.97 -9.54 1.53
C ALA A 52 23.04 -8.10 2.05
N ILE A 53 23.62 -7.89 3.23
CA ILE A 53 23.85 -6.54 3.74
C ILE A 53 24.75 -5.78 2.77
N GLY A 54 24.33 -4.58 2.40
CA GLY A 54 25.01 -3.75 1.41
C GLY A 54 24.56 -3.97 -0.02
N GLU A 55 23.74 -4.97 -0.26
CA GLU A 55 23.22 -5.26 -1.60
C GLU A 55 22.15 -4.24 -2.00
N LYS A 56 22.16 -3.86 -3.28
CA LYS A 56 21.10 -3.07 -3.91
C LYS A 56 20.39 -3.95 -4.92
N ARG A 57 19.08 -3.96 -4.89
CA ARG A 57 18.28 -4.80 -5.79
C ARG A 57 17.05 -4.05 -6.27
N THR A 58 16.76 -4.22 -7.55
CA THR A 58 15.50 -3.74 -8.14
C THR A 58 14.57 -4.94 -8.33
N VAL A 59 13.38 -4.86 -7.76
CA VAL A 59 12.38 -5.93 -7.88
C VAL A 59 11.08 -5.36 -8.38
N THR A 60 10.41 -6.12 -9.26
CA THR A 60 9.07 -5.82 -9.73
C THR A 60 8.10 -6.78 -9.06
N ILE A 61 7.09 -6.24 -8.41
CA ILE A 61 6.14 -7.01 -7.61
C ILE A 61 4.78 -6.96 -8.28
N THR A 62 4.22 -8.14 -8.58
CA THR A 62 2.87 -8.25 -9.15
C THR A 62 1.82 -7.93 -8.11
N PRO A 63 0.58 -7.55 -8.53
CA PRO A 63 -0.47 -7.18 -7.58
C PRO A 63 -0.74 -8.24 -6.50
N GLU A 64 -0.66 -9.52 -6.82
CA GLU A 64 -0.91 -10.62 -5.87
C GLU A 64 0.04 -10.60 -4.70
N ASN A 65 1.25 -10.11 -4.90
CA ASN A 65 2.30 -10.01 -3.86
C ASN A 65 2.46 -8.59 -3.34
N ALA A 66 1.59 -7.68 -3.74
CA ALA A 66 1.58 -6.29 -3.32
C ALA A 66 0.23 -5.96 -2.63
N TYR A 67 -0.57 -5.10 -3.20
CA TYR A 67 -1.82 -4.65 -2.59
C TYR A 67 -3.05 -5.39 -3.12
N GLY A 68 -2.84 -6.50 -3.82
CA GLY A 68 -3.91 -7.33 -4.34
C GLY A 68 -4.47 -6.83 -5.66
N ALA A 69 -5.26 -7.68 -6.29
CA ALA A 69 -5.91 -7.35 -7.55
C ALA A 69 -7.06 -6.36 -7.31
N TYR A 70 -7.31 -5.51 -8.28
CA TYR A 70 -8.51 -4.68 -8.29
C TYR A 70 -9.74 -5.59 -8.41
N SER A 71 -10.77 -5.34 -7.61
CA SER A 71 -11.95 -6.21 -7.60
C SER A 71 -13.23 -5.37 -7.58
N ASP A 72 -14.17 -5.70 -8.49
CA ASP A 72 -15.48 -5.06 -8.55
C ASP A 72 -16.34 -5.36 -7.32
N VAL A 73 -16.06 -6.46 -6.60
CA VAL A 73 -16.81 -6.78 -5.37
C VAL A 73 -16.52 -5.80 -4.24
N ARG A 74 -15.47 -4.99 -4.37
CA ARG A 74 -15.15 -3.93 -3.40
C ARG A 74 -15.74 -2.58 -3.78
N ILE A 75 -16.59 -2.54 -4.79
CA ILE A 75 -17.30 -1.33 -5.20
C ILE A 75 -18.72 -1.41 -4.66
N GLU A 76 -19.12 -0.39 -3.93
CA GLU A 76 -20.45 -0.34 -3.33
C GLU A 76 -21.19 0.92 -3.75
N HIS A 77 -22.52 0.84 -3.74
CA HIS A 77 -23.40 1.95 -4.03
C HIS A 77 -24.23 2.25 -2.79
N GLY A 78 -24.32 3.50 -2.41
CA GLY A 78 -25.11 3.88 -1.26
C GLY A 78 -25.50 5.35 -1.27
N PRO A 79 -26.53 5.71 -0.47
CA PRO A 79 -26.94 7.10 -0.39
C PRO A 79 -25.90 7.97 0.31
N MET A 80 -25.72 9.18 -0.18
CA MET A 80 -24.73 10.12 0.37
C MET A 80 -24.94 10.39 1.87
N TYR A 81 -26.19 10.40 2.33
CA TYR A 81 -26.46 10.68 3.75
C TYR A 81 -25.91 9.57 4.68
N ALA A 82 -25.67 8.37 4.17
CA ALA A 82 -25.12 7.28 4.96
C ALA A 82 -23.58 7.36 5.09
N ILE A 83 -22.94 8.30 4.38
CA ILE A 83 -21.49 8.47 4.43
C ILE A 83 -21.12 9.50 5.47
N PRO A 84 -20.27 9.17 6.46
CA PRO A 84 -19.78 10.16 7.42
C PRO A 84 -19.06 11.29 6.72
N ASN A 85 -19.32 12.53 7.13
CA ASN A 85 -18.69 13.72 6.56
C ASN A 85 -18.97 13.90 5.06
N ALA A 86 -20.16 13.50 4.59
CA ALA A 86 -20.50 13.54 3.18
C ALA A 86 -20.34 14.93 2.55
N LYS A 87 -20.46 16.00 3.33
CA LYS A 87 -20.31 17.37 2.84
C LYS A 87 -18.89 17.67 2.36
N ASP A 88 -17.91 16.98 2.90
CA ASP A 88 -16.48 17.20 2.59
C ASP A 88 -15.98 16.24 1.52
N ILE A 89 -16.81 15.30 1.07
CA ILE A 89 -16.42 14.28 0.11
C ILE A 89 -16.56 14.81 -1.32
N LYS A 90 -15.49 14.65 -2.08
CA LYS A 90 -15.45 15.02 -3.50
C LYS A 90 -15.16 13.82 -4.36
N VAL A 91 -15.79 13.74 -5.52
CA VAL A 91 -15.53 12.69 -6.51
C VAL A 91 -14.05 12.67 -6.86
N GLY A 92 -13.46 11.48 -6.86
CA GLY A 92 -12.05 11.26 -7.20
C GLY A 92 -11.09 11.44 -6.02
N LYS A 93 -11.55 11.89 -4.87
CA LYS A 93 -10.71 12.07 -3.70
C LYS A 93 -10.74 10.85 -2.79
N LEU A 94 -9.59 10.54 -2.21
CA LEU A 94 -9.46 9.49 -1.22
C LEU A 94 -9.98 10.00 0.13
N PHE A 95 -10.71 9.15 0.83
CA PHE A 95 -11.13 9.43 2.20
C PHE A 95 -11.03 8.15 3.04
N TYR A 96 -11.14 8.29 4.35
CA TYR A 96 -11.11 7.15 5.26
C TYR A 96 -12.49 6.94 5.87
N PHE A 97 -13.04 5.76 5.65
CA PHE A 97 -14.28 5.33 6.29
C PHE A 97 -13.93 4.81 7.68
N VAL A 98 -14.53 5.38 8.72
CA VAL A 98 -14.26 4.98 10.10
C VAL A 98 -15.48 4.24 10.65
N THR A 99 -15.28 3.01 11.10
CA THR A 99 -16.32 2.21 11.70
C THR A 99 -16.54 2.59 13.16
N GLU A 100 -17.63 2.11 13.76
CA GLU A 100 -17.90 2.31 15.18
C GLU A 100 -16.81 1.76 16.09
N GLU A 101 -16.10 0.72 15.61
CA GLU A 101 -14.98 0.10 16.33
C GLU A 101 -13.69 0.88 16.19
N GLY A 102 -13.69 1.97 15.42
CA GLY A 102 -12.50 2.79 15.20
C GLY A 102 -11.59 2.30 14.05
N LEU A 103 -12.01 1.29 13.30
CA LEU A 103 -11.26 0.82 12.15
C LEU A 103 -11.38 1.82 11.00
N LYS A 104 -10.28 2.06 10.31
CA LYS A 104 -10.22 2.96 9.16
C LYS A 104 -10.01 2.18 7.88
N PHE A 105 -10.86 2.46 6.89
CA PHE A 105 -10.73 1.85 5.56
C PHE A 105 -10.56 2.96 4.52
N PRO A 106 -9.50 2.90 3.68
CA PRO A 106 -9.38 3.87 2.60
C PRO A 106 -10.46 3.60 1.55
N ALA A 107 -11.04 4.67 1.02
CA ALA A 107 -12.09 4.56 0.02
C ALA A 107 -12.08 5.80 -0.88
N ARG A 108 -12.65 5.65 -2.07
CA ARG A 108 -12.76 6.75 -3.02
C ARG A 108 -14.19 6.78 -3.57
N VAL A 109 -14.78 7.96 -3.59
CA VAL A 109 -16.05 8.15 -4.29
C VAL A 109 -15.75 8.37 -5.76
N THR A 110 -16.21 7.46 -6.62
CA THR A 110 -15.94 7.53 -8.05
C THR A 110 -17.03 8.25 -8.82
N SER A 111 -18.26 8.28 -8.30
CA SER A 111 -19.34 9.04 -8.89
C SER A 111 -20.43 9.37 -7.86
N ILE A 112 -21.16 10.46 -8.12
CA ILE A 112 -22.32 10.84 -7.33
C ILE A 112 -23.44 11.15 -8.34
N ASP A 113 -24.56 10.47 -8.21
CA ASP A 113 -25.70 10.64 -9.09
C ASP A 113 -27.00 10.55 -8.28
N GLU A 114 -27.83 11.58 -8.39
CA GLU A 114 -29.14 11.65 -7.70
C GLU A 114 -29.05 11.33 -6.19
N GLY A 115 -27.99 11.80 -5.53
CA GLY A 115 -27.78 11.55 -4.09
C GLY A 115 -27.23 10.19 -3.76
N MET A 116 -26.90 9.38 -4.77
CA MET A 116 -26.27 8.07 -4.59
C MET A 116 -24.78 8.15 -4.93
N ALA A 117 -23.96 7.58 -4.10
CA ALA A 117 -22.51 7.52 -4.30
C ALA A 117 -22.08 6.13 -4.71
N THR A 118 -21.13 6.05 -5.63
CA THR A 118 -20.39 4.83 -5.91
C THR A 118 -19.06 4.92 -5.17
N ILE A 119 -18.78 3.95 -4.32
CA ILE A 119 -17.62 3.96 -3.43
C ILE A 119 -16.71 2.79 -3.76
N ASP A 120 -15.45 3.09 -4.03
CA ASP A 120 -14.42 2.10 -4.34
C ASP A 120 -13.56 1.89 -3.11
N PHE A 121 -13.63 0.69 -2.51
CA PHE A 121 -12.85 0.30 -1.34
C PHE A 121 -11.55 -0.42 -1.70
N ASN A 122 -11.19 -0.52 -2.98
CA ASN A 122 -9.90 -1.07 -3.35
C ASN A 122 -8.78 -0.14 -2.86
N HIS A 123 -7.65 -0.75 -2.46
CA HIS A 123 -6.47 0.05 -2.14
C HIS A 123 -6.09 0.88 -3.38
N PRO A 124 -5.62 2.13 -3.22
CA PRO A 124 -5.23 2.96 -4.38
C PRO A 124 -4.23 2.32 -5.31
N LEU A 125 -3.40 1.39 -4.80
CA LEU A 125 -2.41 0.67 -5.59
C LEU A 125 -2.86 -0.74 -5.98
N ALA A 126 -4.10 -1.14 -5.68
CA ALA A 126 -4.64 -2.44 -6.08
C ALA A 126 -4.63 -2.58 -7.60
N GLY A 127 -4.28 -3.77 -8.08
CA GLY A 127 -4.19 -4.05 -9.51
C GLY A 127 -2.97 -3.46 -10.19
N LYS A 128 -2.08 -2.82 -9.45
CA LYS A 128 -0.89 -2.18 -10.01
C LYS A 128 0.36 -2.99 -9.72
N GLU A 129 1.22 -3.11 -10.74
CA GLU A 129 2.54 -3.67 -10.61
C GLU A 129 3.47 -2.60 -10.06
N LEU A 130 4.25 -2.94 -9.05
CA LEU A 130 5.13 -2.01 -8.35
C LEU A 130 6.58 -2.39 -8.57
N THR A 131 7.47 -1.39 -8.72
CA THR A 131 8.90 -1.59 -8.83
C THR A 131 9.57 -0.92 -7.64
N PHE A 132 10.40 -1.69 -6.91
CA PHE A 132 11.15 -1.17 -5.78
C PHE A 132 12.64 -1.27 -6.03
N ASP A 133 13.34 -0.17 -5.82
CA ASP A 133 14.80 -0.17 -5.67
C ASP A 133 15.07 -0.25 -4.18
N ILE A 134 15.72 -1.32 -3.73
CA ILE A 134 15.92 -1.61 -2.32
C ILE A 134 17.41 -1.71 -2.03
N GLU A 135 17.85 -1.06 -0.96
CA GLU A 135 19.19 -1.22 -0.42
C GLU A 135 19.08 -1.76 1.00
N LEU A 136 19.65 -2.95 1.25
CA LEU A 136 19.67 -3.54 2.58
C LEU A 136 20.86 -3.00 3.36
N LEU A 137 20.59 -2.24 4.42
CA LEU A 137 21.63 -1.59 5.22
C LEU A 137 22.12 -2.46 6.35
N ASP A 138 21.23 -3.18 7.03
CA ASP A 138 21.56 -3.99 8.20
C ASP A 138 20.45 -5.00 8.49
N VAL A 139 20.80 -6.07 9.19
CA VAL A 139 19.85 -7.05 9.72
C VAL A 139 20.32 -7.44 11.13
N LYS A 140 19.39 -7.37 12.09
CA LYS A 140 19.64 -7.74 13.49
C LYS A 140 18.67 -8.84 13.91
N ASP A 141 19.20 -9.85 14.55
CA ASP A 141 18.40 -10.94 15.12
C ASP A 141 17.63 -10.51 16.36
#